data_6761be14f8ee6391e3539a9d1464ed9f
#
_entry.id   6761be14f8ee6391e3539a9d1464ed9f
#
_cell.length_a   1.000
_cell.length_b   1.000
_cell.length_c   1.000
_cell.angle_alpha   90.00
_cell.angle_beta   90.00
_cell.angle_gamma   90.00
#
_symmetry.space_group_name_H-M   'P 1'
#
loop_
_entity.id
_entity.type
_entity.pdbx_description
1 polymer ?
#
loop_
_entity_poly.entity_id
_entity_poly.type
_entity_poly.pdbx_seq_one_letter_code
_entity_poly.pdbx_strand_id
1 'polypeptide(L)'
;MPGAGGSNSAPFGTTSLLATLITDTREMTAAAGLPAYEISNHARPGAECRHNLIYWRSGDFAGIGPGAHGRLTLGNGRIATIAERYPETWLAKVETEGSGTISEDPLLQDDNSDEFLVMGLRLAEGIDLARYEALAGRPLDA
;
A
#
# COMPACT_ATOMS: atom_id res chain seq x y z
N MET A 1 34.95 0.71 -48.01
CA MET A 1 34.83 1.59 -46.86
C MET A 1 33.64 1.09 -46.04
N PRO A 2 33.83 0.40 -44.89
CA PRO A 2 32.72 -0.03 -44.05
C PRO A 2 32.35 1.08 -43.07
N GLY A 3 31.05 1.37 -43.02
CA GLY A 3 30.47 2.31 -42.08
C GLY A 3 30.39 1.74 -40.68
N ALA A 4 30.86 2.51 -39.72
CA ALA A 4 30.84 2.19 -38.32
C ALA A 4 29.40 2.26 -37.76
N GLY A 5 28.89 1.11 -37.32
CA GLY A 5 27.66 1.04 -36.52
C GLY A 5 27.95 1.56 -35.13
N GLY A 6 27.40 2.73 -34.79
CA GLY A 6 27.41 3.26 -33.45
C GLY A 6 26.42 2.49 -32.59
N SER A 7 26.94 1.68 -31.64
CA SER A 7 26.14 1.07 -30.62
C SER A 7 25.73 2.16 -29.61
N ASN A 8 24.46 2.52 -29.61
CA ASN A 8 23.88 3.45 -28.66
C ASN A 8 23.57 2.66 -27.37
N SER A 9 24.58 2.52 -26.50
CA SER A 9 24.39 2.00 -25.14
C SER A 9 23.77 3.09 -24.31
N ALA A 10 22.49 2.89 -23.91
CA ALA A 10 21.82 3.74 -22.96
C ALA A 10 22.59 3.79 -21.61
N PRO A 11 22.70 4.94 -20.95
CA PRO A 11 23.49 5.05 -19.74
C PRO A 11 22.76 4.33 -18.58
N PHE A 12 23.30 3.23 -18.14
CA PHE A 12 22.89 2.48 -16.93
C PHE A 12 23.08 3.26 -15.61
N GLY A 13 23.40 4.56 -15.66
CA GLY A 13 23.78 5.35 -14.50
C GLY A 13 22.64 5.73 -13.54
N THR A 14 21.43 5.98 -14.04
CA THR A 14 20.34 6.56 -13.21
C THR A 14 19.71 5.54 -12.27
N THR A 15 19.52 4.31 -12.71
CA THR A 15 18.96 3.23 -11.88
C THR A 15 19.93 2.83 -10.78
N SER A 16 21.24 2.84 -11.06
CA SER A 16 22.30 2.57 -10.09
C SER A 16 22.36 3.62 -8.97
N LEU A 17 22.27 4.91 -9.30
CA LEU A 17 22.30 5.99 -8.31
C LEU A 17 21.13 5.95 -7.35
N LEU A 18 19.92 5.76 -7.86
CA LEU A 18 18.73 5.65 -7.02
C LEU A 18 18.78 4.44 -6.09
N ALA A 19 19.20 3.29 -6.60
CA ALA A 19 19.36 2.09 -5.79
C ALA A 19 20.42 2.31 -4.69
N THR A 20 21.54 2.96 -5.01
CA THR A 20 22.57 3.32 -4.04
C THR A 20 22.02 4.25 -2.95
N LEU A 21 21.32 5.32 -3.32
CA LEU A 21 20.73 6.26 -2.36
C LEU A 21 19.72 5.58 -1.42
N ILE A 22 18.91 4.65 -1.92
CA ILE A 22 17.96 3.88 -1.09
C ILE A 22 18.74 2.99 -0.10
N THR A 23 19.78 2.30 -0.57
CA THR A 23 20.61 1.44 0.27
C THR A 23 21.33 2.24 1.36
N ASP A 24 22.00 3.32 0.98
CA ASP A 24 22.73 4.19 1.92
C ASP A 24 21.78 4.78 2.97
N THR A 25 20.57 5.23 2.54
CA THR A 25 19.56 5.75 3.46
C THR A 25 19.16 4.68 4.49
N ARG A 26 18.91 3.45 4.05
CA ARG A 26 18.53 2.35 4.94
C ARG A 26 19.65 1.99 5.92
N GLU A 27 20.89 1.96 5.47
CA GLU A 27 22.04 1.67 6.31
C GLU A 27 22.26 2.77 7.35
N MET A 28 22.23 4.03 6.95
CA MET A 28 22.41 5.17 7.84
C MET A 28 21.30 5.26 8.90
N THR A 29 20.06 5.07 8.51
CA THR A 29 18.92 5.11 9.45
C THR A 29 18.95 3.92 10.41
N ALA A 30 19.29 2.73 9.92
CA ALA A 30 19.44 1.54 10.76
C ALA A 30 20.58 1.73 11.79
N ALA A 31 21.74 2.27 11.37
CA ALA A 31 22.85 2.60 12.25
C ALA A 31 22.47 3.64 13.33
N ALA A 32 21.51 4.53 13.04
CA ALA A 32 20.94 5.47 13.99
C ALA A 32 19.82 4.87 14.88
N GLY A 33 19.57 3.56 14.81
CA GLY A 33 18.53 2.87 15.57
C GLY A 33 17.12 3.05 15.02
N LEU A 34 17.01 3.41 13.73
CA LEU A 34 15.76 3.61 13.00
C LEU A 34 15.71 2.67 11.77
N PRO A 35 15.62 1.35 11.94
CA PRO A 35 15.52 0.45 10.80
C PRO A 35 14.26 0.71 9.98
N ALA A 36 14.32 0.38 8.68
CA ALA A 36 13.13 0.38 7.83
C ALA A 36 12.18 -0.74 8.28
N TYR A 37 10.93 -0.41 8.55
CA TYR A 37 9.88 -1.40 8.83
C TYR A 37 8.97 -1.65 7.62
N GLU A 38 9.04 -0.75 6.63
CA GLU A 38 8.41 -0.89 5.32
C GLU A 38 9.26 -0.15 4.27
N ILE A 39 8.83 -0.10 3.02
CA ILE A 39 9.61 0.41 1.87
C ILE A 39 10.16 1.82 2.10
N SER A 40 9.36 2.73 2.65
CA SER A 40 9.63 4.18 2.73
C SER A 40 9.70 4.74 4.15
N ASN A 41 9.39 3.96 5.17
CA ASN A 41 9.35 4.46 6.55
C ASN A 41 10.29 3.70 7.48
N HIS A 42 10.86 4.47 8.38
CA HIS A 42 11.84 4.01 9.37
C HIS A 42 11.35 4.36 10.77
N ALA A 43 11.59 3.49 11.74
CA ALA A 43 11.21 3.72 13.13
C ALA A 43 12.10 2.94 14.08
N ARG A 44 12.13 3.34 15.35
CA ARG A 44 12.66 2.46 16.40
C ARG A 44 11.73 1.25 16.54
N PRO A 45 12.26 0.07 16.84
CA PRO A 45 11.43 -1.10 17.11
C PRO A 45 10.38 -0.81 18.18
N GLY A 46 9.11 -1.10 17.88
CA GLY A 46 7.96 -0.82 18.74
C GLY A 46 7.40 0.61 18.63
N ALA A 47 8.00 1.48 17.79
CA ALA A 47 7.52 2.83 17.53
C ALA A 47 7.10 3.05 16.05
N GLU A 48 6.84 1.96 15.34
CA GLU A 48 6.34 1.98 13.97
C GLU A 48 4.98 2.71 13.89
N CYS A 49 4.74 3.40 12.80
CA CYS A 49 3.48 4.11 12.60
C CYS A 49 2.31 3.10 12.51
N ARG A 50 1.51 3.02 13.56
CA ARG A 50 0.36 2.10 13.65
C ARG A 50 -0.64 2.31 12.52
N HIS A 51 -0.84 3.55 12.09
CA HIS A 51 -1.71 3.89 10.97
C HIS A 51 -1.21 3.24 9.66
N ASN A 52 0.09 3.37 9.37
CA ASN A 52 0.68 2.74 8.19
C ASN A 52 0.59 1.21 8.25
N LEU A 53 0.88 0.62 9.43
CA LEU A 53 0.79 -0.83 9.61
C LEU A 53 -0.63 -1.37 9.40
N ILE A 54 -1.68 -0.61 9.74
CA ILE A 54 -3.06 -1.01 9.44
C ILE A 54 -3.24 -1.18 7.93
N TYR A 55 -2.78 -0.24 7.12
CA TYR A 55 -2.86 -0.35 5.66
C TYR A 55 -2.06 -1.54 5.12
N TRP A 56 -0.78 -1.61 5.48
CA TRP A 56 0.13 -2.62 4.93
C TRP A 56 -0.21 -4.04 5.38
N ARG A 57 -0.85 -4.20 6.53
CA ARG A 57 -1.37 -5.49 7.03
C ARG A 57 -2.80 -5.76 6.58
N SER A 58 -3.34 -4.98 5.67
CA SER A 58 -4.74 -5.06 5.21
C SER A 58 -5.72 -5.15 6.37
N GLY A 59 -5.54 -4.26 7.35
CA GLY A 59 -6.49 -4.08 8.46
C GLY A 59 -7.69 -3.24 8.04
N ASP A 60 -8.65 -3.13 8.95
CA ASP A 60 -9.81 -2.28 8.75
C ASP A 60 -9.50 -0.82 9.08
N PHE A 61 -9.99 0.07 8.24
CA PHE A 61 -9.93 1.51 8.44
C PHE A 61 -11.13 2.21 7.82
N ALA A 62 -11.63 3.23 8.51
CA ALA A 62 -12.70 4.08 8.00
C ALA A 62 -12.12 5.27 7.25
N GLY A 63 -12.63 5.51 6.04
CA GLY A 63 -12.35 6.73 5.29
C GLY A 63 -13.24 7.88 5.76
N ILE A 64 -12.65 8.98 6.22
CA ILE A 64 -13.39 10.15 6.70
C ILE A 64 -12.93 11.39 5.94
N GLY A 65 -13.89 12.11 5.36
CA GLY A 65 -13.63 13.33 4.61
C GLY A 65 -13.76 13.18 3.09
N PRO A 66 -13.65 14.30 2.34
CA PRO A 66 -13.77 14.29 0.89
C PRO A 66 -12.71 13.42 0.22
N GLY A 67 -13.13 12.57 -0.70
CA GLY A 67 -12.25 11.65 -1.44
C GLY A 67 -11.62 10.54 -0.61
N ALA A 68 -12.07 10.34 0.64
CA ALA A 68 -11.53 9.30 1.50
C ALA A 68 -11.97 7.90 1.04
N HIS A 69 -11.07 6.94 1.20
CA HIS A 69 -11.32 5.53 0.98
C HIS A 69 -11.29 4.79 2.32
N GLY A 70 -12.09 3.73 2.43
CA GLY A 70 -12.10 2.85 3.61
C GLY A 70 -12.09 1.37 3.24
N ARG A 71 -11.74 0.56 4.22
CA ARG A 71 -11.83 -0.90 4.17
C ARG A 71 -12.41 -1.37 5.49
N LEU A 72 -13.54 -2.04 5.44
CA LEU A 72 -14.25 -2.50 6.64
C LEU A 72 -14.64 -3.98 6.47
N THR A 73 -14.40 -4.77 7.50
CA THR A 73 -14.85 -6.15 7.56
C THR A 73 -16.17 -6.20 8.32
N LEU A 74 -17.24 -6.58 7.65
CA LEU A 74 -18.59 -6.71 8.19
C LEU A 74 -18.98 -8.19 8.24
N GLY A 75 -20.12 -8.49 8.85
CA GLY A 75 -20.58 -9.88 9.00
C GLY A 75 -20.79 -10.65 7.69
N ASN A 76 -20.94 -9.94 6.58
CA ASN A 76 -21.13 -10.48 5.23
C ASN A 76 -19.88 -10.39 4.34
N GLY A 77 -18.73 -9.98 4.88
CA GLY A 77 -17.48 -9.88 4.14
C GLY A 77 -16.81 -8.52 4.26
N ARG A 78 -15.73 -8.34 3.50
CA ARG A 78 -14.99 -7.08 3.47
C ARG A 78 -15.52 -6.17 2.37
N ILE A 79 -15.68 -4.90 2.69
CA ILE A 79 -16.14 -3.87 1.76
C ILE A 79 -15.10 -2.77 1.56
N ALA A 80 -15.10 -2.18 0.37
CA ALA A 80 -14.42 -0.93 0.06
C ALA A 80 -15.44 0.21 0.12
N THR A 81 -15.09 1.30 0.80
CA THR A 81 -15.92 2.51 0.82
C THR A 81 -15.19 3.65 0.13
N ILE A 82 -15.95 4.51 -0.57
CA ILE A 82 -15.43 5.71 -1.21
C ILE A 82 -16.32 6.89 -0.84
N ALA A 83 -15.73 7.98 -0.38
CA ALA A 83 -16.43 9.22 -0.12
C ALA A 83 -16.41 10.16 -1.34
N GLU A 84 -17.41 11.03 -1.44
CA GLU A 84 -17.47 12.09 -2.45
C GLU A 84 -16.16 12.88 -2.48
N ARG A 85 -15.64 13.12 -3.68
CA ARG A 85 -14.30 13.68 -3.88
C ARG A 85 -14.23 15.18 -3.62
N TYR A 86 -15.25 15.92 -4.03
CA TYR A 86 -15.27 17.37 -3.95
C TYR A 86 -15.75 17.83 -2.58
N PRO A 87 -14.99 18.70 -1.86
CA PRO A 87 -15.33 19.11 -0.50
C PRO A 87 -16.72 19.70 -0.35
N GLU A 88 -17.14 20.55 -1.28
CA GLU A 88 -18.45 21.21 -1.23
C GLU A 88 -19.60 20.20 -1.43
N THR A 89 -19.44 19.28 -2.37
CA THR A 89 -20.42 18.23 -2.65
C THR A 89 -20.46 17.23 -1.50
N TRP A 90 -19.29 16.87 -0.95
CA TRP A 90 -19.19 16.02 0.23
C TRP A 90 -19.91 16.63 1.43
N LEU A 91 -19.69 17.92 1.71
CA LEU A 91 -20.35 18.64 2.81
C LEU A 91 -21.86 18.66 2.61
N ALA A 92 -22.33 19.07 1.43
CA ALA A 92 -23.76 19.09 1.12
C ALA A 92 -24.42 17.72 1.30
N LYS A 93 -23.71 16.66 0.88
CA LYS A 93 -24.19 15.28 1.04
C LYS A 93 -24.27 14.86 2.52
N VAL A 94 -23.25 15.21 3.32
CA VAL A 94 -23.28 14.95 4.77
C VAL A 94 -24.41 15.69 5.46
N GLU A 95 -24.65 16.95 5.10
CA GLU A 95 -25.72 17.78 5.69
C GLU A 95 -27.12 17.28 5.33
N THR A 96 -27.30 16.73 4.11
CA THR A 96 -28.63 16.30 3.62
C THR A 96 -28.91 14.82 3.88
N GLU A 97 -27.89 13.95 3.81
CA GLU A 97 -28.04 12.49 3.85
C GLU A 97 -27.38 11.87 5.10
N GLY A 98 -26.62 12.65 5.88
CA GLY A 98 -25.89 12.17 7.06
C GLY A 98 -24.58 11.43 6.74
N SER A 99 -24.26 11.24 5.45
CA SER A 99 -23.04 10.55 5.00
C SER A 99 -22.51 11.16 3.71
N GLY A 100 -21.19 11.28 3.61
CA GLY A 100 -20.50 11.66 2.38
C GLY A 100 -20.08 10.46 1.51
N THR A 101 -20.42 9.24 1.89
CA THR A 101 -20.10 8.02 1.14
C THR A 101 -20.91 7.95 -0.16
N ILE A 102 -20.25 7.61 -1.26
CA ILE A 102 -20.85 7.46 -2.59
C ILE A 102 -20.81 6.02 -3.10
N SER A 103 -19.96 5.17 -2.51
CA SER A 103 -19.85 3.75 -2.88
C SER A 103 -19.49 2.90 -1.67
N GLU A 104 -20.13 1.74 -1.58
CA GLU A 104 -19.86 0.66 -0.62
C GLU A 104 -19.89 -0.65 -1.40
N ASP A 105 -18.71 -1.06 -1.91
CA ASP A 105 -18.60 -2.21 -2.79
C ASP A 105 -17.99 -3.41 -2.04
N PRO A 106 -18.63 -4.59 -2.10
CA PRO A 106 -18.01 -5.81 -1.61
C PRO A 106 -16.69 -6.09 -2.33
N LEU A 107 -15.64 -6.38 -1.58
CA LEU A 107 -14.39 -6.88 -2.15
C LEU A 107 -14.55 -8.34 -2.53
N LEU A 108 -14.35 -8.64 -3.81
CA LEU A 108 -14.29 -10.02 -4.29
C LEU A 108 -13.08 -10.73 -3.67
N GLN A 109 -13.12 -12.05 -3.64
CA GLN A 109 -12.07 -12.86 -3.02
C GLN A 109 -10.70 -12.60 -3.64
N ASP A 110 -10.62 -12.59 -4.98
CA ASP A 110 -9.38 -12.33 -5.69
C ASP A 110 -8.85 -10.91 -5.44
N ASP A 111 -9.72 -9.87 -5.53
CA ASP A 111 -9.33 -8.49 -5.25
C ASP A 111 -8.79 -8.31 -3.82
N ASN A 112 -9.42 -8.98 -2.85
CA ASN A 112 -9.00 -8.92 -1.45
C ASN A 112 -7.66 -9.61 -1.21
N SER A 113 -7.42 -10.76 -1.85
CA SER A 113 -6.15 -11.48 -1.75
C SER A 113 -5.02 -10.76 -2.49
N ASP A 114 -5.30 -10.16 -3.64
CA ASP A 114 -4.34 -9.37 -4.40
C ASP A 114 -3.96 -8.07 -3.65
N GLU A 115 -4.95 -7.38 -3.08
CA GLU A 115 -4.69 -6.21 -2.21
C GLU A 115 -3.83 -6.61 -1.01
N PHE A 116 -4.15 -7.73 -0.35
CA PHE A 116 -3.35 -8.23 0.77
C PHE A 116 -1.89 -8.50 0.36
N LEU A 117 -1.67 -9.14 -0.79
CA LEU A 117 -0.34 -9.43 -1.31
C LEU A 117 0.44 -8.15 -1.61
N VAL A 118 -0.15 -7.25 -2.40
CA VAL A 118 0.51 -5.98 -2.82
C VAL A 118 0.84 -5.10 -1.61
N MET A 119 -0.07 -4.99 -0.65
CA MET A 119 0.15 -4.19 0.56
C MET A 119 1.20 -4.84 1.47
N GLY A 120 1.11 -6.13 1.73
CA GLY A 120 1.99 -6.84 2.65
C GLY A 120 3.43 -6.94 2.15
N LEU A 121 3.66 -7.03 0.83
CA LEU A 121 5.00 -7.02 0.24
C LEU A 121 5.77 -5.71 0.48
N ARG A 122 5.14 -4.67 0.96
CA ARG A 122 5.81 -3.43 1.38
C ARG A 122 6.49 -3.55 2.73
N LEU A 123 6.03 -4.46 3.59
CA LEU A 123 6.54 -4.65 4.95
C LEU A 123 7.88 -5.39 4.96
N ALA A 124 8.78 -5.00 5.85
CA ALA A 124 10.02 -5.73 6.08
C ALA A 124 9.78 -7.13 6.65
N GLU A 125 8.66 -7.33 7.36
CA GLU A 125 8.21 -8.63 7.89
C GLU A 125 7.62 -9.54 6.80
N GLY A 126 7.29 -8.98 5.62
CA GLY A 126 6.63 -9.72 4.54
C GLY A 126 5.14 -9.98 4.80
N ILE A 127 4.64 -11.06 4.23
CA ILE A 127 3.22 -11.47 4.33
C ILE A 127 3.08 -12.76 5.15
N ASP A 128 1.93 -12.88 5.81
CA ASP A 128 1.48 -14.13 6.42
C ASP A 128 0.84 -15.03 5.34
N LEU A 129 1.56 -16.09 4.95
CA LEU A 129 1.11 -17.02 3.91
C LEU A 129 -0.17 -17.76 4.29
N ALA A 130 -0.34 -18.13 5.58
CA ALA A 130 -1.55 -18.81 6.02
C ALA A 130 -2.77 -17.88 5.91
N ARG A 131 -2.60 -16.61 6.22
CA ARG A 131 -3.65 -15.60 6.02
C ARG A 131 -3.93 -15.36 4.54
N TYR A 132 -2.90 -15.32 3.69
CA TYR A 132 -3.09 -15.24 2.24
C TYR A 132 -3.91 -16.42 1.72
N GLU A 133 -3.53 -17.65 2.06
CA GLU A 133 -4.25 -18.86 1.64
C GLU A 133 -5.71 -18.84 2.10
N ALA A 134 -5.97 -18.38 3.33
CA ALA A 134 -7.34 -18.25 3.83
C ALA A 134 -8.17 -17.20 3.05
N LEU A 135 -7.55 -16.12 2.60
CA LEU A 135 -8.20 -15.09 1.80
C LEU A 135 -8.39 -15.52 0.34
N ALA A 136 -7.36 -16.10 -0.26
CA ALA A 136 -7.36 -16.48 -1.67
C ALA A 136 -8.09 -17.83 -1.94
N GLY A 137 -8.26 -18.66 -0.89
CA GLY A 137 -8.79 -20.03 -1.04
C GLY A 137 -7.83 -20.98 -1.76
N ARG A 138 -6.59 -20.57 -1.98
CA ARG A 138 -5.53 -21.32 -2.66
C ARG A 138 -4.15 -20.89 -2.15
N PRO A 139 -3.14 -21.77 -2.19
CA PRO A 139 -1.77 -21.39 -1.86
C PRO A 139 -1.24 -20.35 -2.86
N LEU A 140 -0.21 -19.62 -2.42
CA LEU A 140 0.57 -18.75 -3.30
C LEU A 140 1.50 -19.65 -4.11
N ASP A 141 1.19 -19.85 -5.39
CA ASP A 141 2.05 -20.61 -6.29
C ASP A 141 3.38 -19.87 -6.54
N ALA A 142 4.47 -20.61 -6.52
CA ALA A 142 5.82 -20.10 -6.74
C ALA A 142 6.15 -19.99 -8.24
#